data_e4ee7d51927988142cf59ad5c34db78e
#
_entry.id   e4ee7d51927988142cf59ad5c34db78e
#
_cell.length_a   1.000
_cell.length_b   1.000
_cell.length_c   1.000
_cell.angle_alpha   90.00
_cell.angle_beta   90.00
_cell.angle_gamma   90.00
#
_symmetry.space_group_name_H-M   'P 1'
#
loop_
_entity.id
_entity.type
_entity.pdbx_description
1 polymer ?
#
loop_
_entity_poly.entity_id
_entity_poly.type
_entity_poly.pdbx_seq_one_letter_code
_entity_poly.pdbx_strand_id
1 'polypeptide(L)'
;MAQLLRKTDKYSLSSEEQDNITLASALHDIGKIAIDEKILNKPGRLTPEEFAVLKTHTTEGAALLHRLENFDTEPLLQTACGIARWHHERWDGRGYPDGLAGDDIPIGAQLVSLADVYDALTSERCYKKAFPHEKAVQMILGGKCGTFNPLLLECLKDIEGSLQAELKKDYRSAPTELEI
;
A
#
# COMPACT_ATOMS: atom_id res chain seq x y z
N MET A 1 6.04 -1.34 -9.40
CA MET A 1 4.62 -1.03 -9.54
C MET A 1 4.29 -0.25 -10.79
N ALA A 2 4.95 0.85 -11.12
CA ALA A 2 4.70 1.59 -12.36
C ALA A 2 4.79 0.73 -13.65
N GLN A 3 5.62 -0.31 -13.65
CA GLN A 3 5.69 -1.27 -14.75
C GLN A 3 4.42 -2.14 -14.92
N LEU A 4 3.63 -2.32 -13.85
CA LEU A 4 2.34 -3.02 -13.92
C LEU A 4 1.34 -2.29 -14.80
N LEU A 5 1.34 -0.96 -14.75
CA LEU A 5 0.35 -0.14 -15.44
C LEU A 5 0.58 0.03 -16.93
N ARG A 6 1.83 -0.16 -17.41
CA ARG A 6 2.15 -0.06 -18.85
C ARG A 6 1.47 -1.12 -19.72
N LYS A 7 0.94 -2.17 -19.12
CA LYS A 7 0.27 -3.28 -19.84
C LYS A 7 -1.25 -3.15 -19.91
N THR A 8 -1.82 -2.09 -19.36
CA THR A 8 -3.27 -1.94 -19.29
C THR A 8 -3.74 -0.72 -20.08
N ASP A 9 -4.39 -0.95 -21.19
CA ASP A 9 -5.03 0.12 -21.97
C ASP A 9 -6.16 0.81 -21.17
N LYS A 10 -6.69 0.17 -20.14
CA LYS A 10 -7.77 0.70 -19.31
C LYS A 10 -7.33 1.89 -18.44
N TYR A 11 -6.07 1.90 -17.98
CA TYR A 11 -5.50 2.97 -17.16
C TYR A 11 -4.29 3.55 -17.90
N SER A 12 -4.57 4.39 -18.90
CA SER A 12 -3.54 5.08 -19.71
C SER A 12 -2.85 6.16 -18.89
N LEU A 13 -2.05 5.76 -17.90
CA LEU A 13 -1.33 6.71 -17.06
C LEU A 13 -0.14 7.29 -17.82
N SER A 14 -0.05 8.61 -17.84
CA SER A 14 1.14 9.34 -18.28
C SER A 14 2.36 9.01 -17.42
N SER A 15 3.56 9.30 -17.90
CA SER A 15 4.78 9.13 -17.10
C SER A 15 4.74 9.96 -15.81
N GLU A 16 4.21 11.18 -15.89
CA GLU A 16 4.06 12.07 -14.74
C GLU A 16 3.12 11.48 -13.67
N GLU A 17 1.96 10.93 -14.07
CA GLU A 17 1.04 10.26 -13.13
C GLU A 17 1.67 9.03 -12.48
N GLN A 18 2.46 8.25 -13.24
CA GLN A 18 3.19 7.11 -12.69
C GLN A 18 4.25 7.54 -11.67
N ASP A 19 4.97 8.61 -11.95
CA ASP A 19 5.98 9.19 -11.06
C ASP A 19 5.29 9.74 -9.79
N ASN A 20 4.19 10.46 -9.94
CA ASN A 20 3.40 10.96 -8.81
C ASN A 20 2.89 9.83 -7.93
N ILE A 21 2.34 8.74 -8.49
CA ILE A 21 1.91 7.56 -7.71
C ILE A 21 3.10 6.93 -6.97
N THR A 22 4.25 6.83 -7.62
CA THR A 22 5.45 6.24 -7.03
C THR A 22 5.96 7.06 -5.85
N LEU A 23 6.08 8.38 -6.01
CA LEU A 23 6.51 9.28 -4.94
C LEU A 23 5.47 9.35 -3.81
N ALA A 24 4.20 9.48 -4.18
CA ALA A 24 3.09 9.57 -3.23
C ALA A 24 2.92 8.29 -2.39
N SER A 25 3.33 7.13 -2.90
CA SER A 25 3.23 5.86 -2.18
C SER A 25 3.98 5.88 -0.84
N ALA A 26 5.06 6.66 -0.73
CA ALA A 26 5.80 6.81 0.52
C ALA A 26 4.98 7.51 1.63
N LEU A 27 3.92 8.22 1.27
CA LEU A 27 3.08 8.99 2.20
C LEU A 27 1.78 8.27 2.59
N HIS A 28 1.55 7.04 2.13
CA HIS A 28 0.29 6.32 2.38
C HIS A 28 -0.07 6.23 3.87
N ASP A 29 0.92 6.06 4.71
CA ASP A 29 0.82 5.87 6.15
C ASP A 29 1.12 7.13 6.97
N ILE A 30 1.23 8.32 6.35
CA ILE A 30 1.62 9.57 7.05
C ILE A 30 0.71 9.90 8.23
N GLY A 31 -0.56 9.50 8.16
CA GLY A 31 -1.53 9.74 9.24
C GLY A 31 -1.28 8.92 10.49
N LYS A 32 -0.39 7.93 10.49
CA LYS A 32 0.01 7.21 11.70
C LYS A 32 0.62 8.10 12.76
N ILE A 33 1.14 9.27 12.37
CA ILE A 33 1.63 10.29 13.29
C ILE A 33 0.56 10.78 14.29
N ALA A 34 -0.73 10.68 13.93
CA ALA A 34 -1.85 11.07 14.78
C ALA A 34 -2.35 9.93 15.68
N ILE A 35 -1.80 8.72 15.56
CA ILE A 35 -2.24 7.54 16.31
C ILE A 35 -1.38 7.36 17.56
N ASP A 36 -2.01 7.07 18.71
CA ASP A 36 -1.31 6.82 19.97
C ASP A 36 -0.29 5.67 19.80
N GLU A 37 0.94 5.91 20.22
CA GLU A 37 2.02 4.92 20.18
C GLU A 37 1.68 3.61 20.90
N LYS A 38 0.84 3.66 21.93
CA LYS A 38 0.38 2.46 22.64
C LYS A 38 -0.45 1.53 21.76
N ILE A 39 -1.14 2.10 20.75
CA ILE A 39 -1.90 1.33 19.77
C ILE A 39 -0.94 0.84 18.68
N LEU A 40 -0.09 1.72 18.14
CA LEU A 40 0.85 1.38 17.07
C LEU A 40 1.84 0.29 17.49
N ASN A 41 2.37 0.38 18.72
CA ASN A 41 3.42 -0.50 19.24
C ASN A 41 2.87 -1.59 20.18
N LYS A 42 1.55 -1.82 20.19
CA LYS A 42 0.95 -2.82 21.08
C LYS A 42 1.51 -4.22 20.79
N PRO A 43 2.11 -4.89 21.80
CA PRO A 43 2.53 -6.27 21.65
C PRO A 43 1.28 -7.18 21.65
N GLY A 44 0.81 -7.57 20.48
CA GLY A 44 -0.33 -8.46 20.32
C GLY A 44 -1.44 -7.90 19.43
N ARG A 45 -2.61 -8.53 19.49
CA ARG A 45 -3.77 -8.12 18.67
C ARG A 45 -4.43 -6.88 19.25
N LEU A 46 -4.83 -5.97 18.37
CA LEU A 46 -5.68 -4.84 18.71
C LEU A 46 -7.10 -5.31 19.05
N THR A 47 -7.75 -4.62 20.01
CA THR A 47 -9.19 -4.77 20.22
C THR A 47 -9.96 -4.14 19.04
N PRO A 48 -11.27 -4.43 18.88
CA PRO A 48 -12.07 -3.78 17.85
C PRO A 48 -12.03 -2.24 17.94
N GLU A 49 -12.04 -1.68 19.15
CA GLU A 49 -12.00 -0.24 19.42
C GLU A 49 -10.63 0.34 19.04
N GLU A 50 -9.54 -0.30 19.45
CA GLU A 50 -8.19 0.11 19.06
C GLU A 50 -7.98 0.02 17.55
N PHE A 51 -8.53 -1.02 16.91
CA PHE A 51 -8.48 -1.14 15.45
C PHE A 51 -9.30 -0.05 14.75
N ALA A 52 -10.45 0.35 15.34
CA ALA A 52 -11.23 1.48 14.84
C ALA A 52 -10.42 2.78 14.89
N VAL A 53 -9.67 3.01 15.99
CA VAL A 53 -8.74 4.15 16.10
C VAL A 53 -7.60 4.02 15.07
N LEU A 54 -6.97 2.84 14.93
CA LEU A 54 -5.91 2.66 13.94
C LEU A 54 -6.37 3.00 12.53
N LYS A 55 -7.61 2.62 12.15
CA LYS A 55 -8.15 2.92 10.81
C LYS A 55 -8.20 4.43 10.50
N THR A 56 -8.31 5.29 11.53
CA THR A 56 -8.37 6.74 11.30
C THR A 56 -7.09 7.32 10.70
N HIS A 57 -5.94 6.57 10.69
CA HIS A 57 -4.73 7.07 10.03
C HIS A 57 -4.97 7.42 8.56
N THR A 58 -5.93 6.75 7.89
CA THR A 58 -6.26 7.05 6.50
C THR A 58 -6.89 8.44 6.34
N THR A 59 -7.85 8.77 7.18
CA THR A 59 -8.52 10.08 7.17
C THR A 59 -7.64 11.19 7.72
N GLU A 60 -6.87 10.92 8.78
CA GLU A 60 -5.91 11.86 9.35
C GLU A 60 -4.78 12.18 8.37
N GLY A 61 -4.26 11.16 7.67
CA GLY A 61 -3.26 11.35 6.63
C GLY A 61 -3.76 12.23 5.48
N ALA A 62 -4.95 11.95 4.99
CA ALA A 62 -5.59 12.76 3.96
C ALA A 62 -5.81 14.20 4.44
N ALA A 63 -6.31 14.38 5.67
CA ALA A 63 -6.52 15.71 6.25
C ALA A 63 -5.21 16.50 6.43
N LEU A 64 -4.13 15.82 6.81
CA LEU A 64 -2.81 16.43 6.92
C LEU A 64 -2.31 16.94 5.58
N LEU A 65 -2.37 16.11 4.54
CA LEU A 65 -1.92 16.46 3.19
C LEU A 65 -2.75 17.57 2.57
N HIS A 66 -4.07 17.56 2.78
CA HIS A 66 -4.98 18.58 2.29
C HIS A 66 -4.71 19.98 2.87
N ARG A 67 -4.06 20.09 4.03
CA ARG A 67 -3.71 21.39 4.66
C ARG A 67 -2.41 21.98 4.14
N LEU A 68 -1.68 21.27 3.30
CA LEU A 68 -0.42 21.77 2.74
C LEU A 68 -0.71 22.89 1.73
N GLU A 69 0.19 23.89 1.71
CA GLU A 69 0.13 24.94 0.70
C GLU A 69 0.18 24.35 -0.71
N ASN A 70 -0.54 24.98 -1.63
CA ASN A 70 -0.66 24.55 -3.04
C ASN A 70 -1.34 23.18 -3.27
N PHE A 71 -2.07 22.62 -2.30
CA PHE A 71 -2.77 21.33 -2.48
C PHE A 71 -3.61 21.30 -3.77
N ASP A 72 -4.35 22.36 -4.06
CA ASP A 72 -5.27 22.42 -5.21
C ASP A 72 -4.53 22.48 -6.56
N THR A 73 -3.26 22.83 -6.58
CA THR A 73 -2.45 23.01 -7.81
C THR A 73 -1.36 21.96 -7.99
N GLU A 74 -1.09 21.14 -6.97
CA GLU A 74 0.00 20.17 -6.98
C GLU A 74 -0.53 18.73 -7.16
N PRO A 75 -0.43 18.14 -8.39
CA PRO A 75 -0.94 16.79 -8.65
C PRO A 75 -0.35 15.72 -7.73
N LEU A 76 0.91 15.87 -7.32
CA LEU A 76 1.55 14.96 -6.37
C LEU A 76 0.82 14.94 -5.03
N LEU A 77 0.45 16.11 -4.48
CA LEU A 77 -0.24 16.21 -3.20
C LEU A 77 -1.66 15.63 -3.28
N GLN A 78 -2.36 15.88 -4.38
CA GLN A 78 -3.69 15.31 -4.62
C GLN A 78 -3.63 13.78 -4.71
N THR A 79 -2.63 13.26 -5.43
CA THR A 79 -2.38 11.81 -5.54
C THR A 79 -2.04 11.22 -4.18
N ALA A 80 -1.18 11.85 -3.40
CA ALA A 80 -0.80 11.39 -2.06
C ALA A 80 -1.99 11.39 -1.09
N CYS A 81 -2.84 12.43 -1.14
CA CYS A 81 -4.06 12.51 -0.35
C CYS A 81 -5.02 11.35 -0.67
N GLY A 82 -5.26 11.06 -1.95
CA GLY A 82 -6.08 9.94 -2.39
C GLY A 82 -5.49 8.59 -1.95
N ILE A 83 -4.19 8.40 -2.10
CA ILE A 83 -3.50 7.19 -1.65
C ILE A 83 -3.61 7.05 -0.12
N ALA A 84 -3.29 8.08 0.65
CA ALA A 84 -3.36 8.05 2.11
C ALA A 84 -4.78 7.69 2.59
N ARG A 85 -5.82 8.24 1.95
CA ARG A 85 -7.21 7.99 2.32
C ARG A 85 -7.67 6.58 1.96
N TRP A 86 -7.34 6.08 0.75
CA TRP A 86 -8.03 4.93 0.16
C TRP A 86 -7.17 3.69 -0.07
N HIS A 87 -5.91 3.61 0.35
CA HIS A 87 -5.08 2.42 0.17
C HIS A 87 -5.58 1.19 0.94
N HIS A 88 -6.49 1.36 1.90
CA HIS A 88 -7.16 0.26 2.60
C HIS A 88 -8.57 -0.05 2.07
N GLU A 89 -9.03 0.64 1.01
CA GLU A 89 -10.22 0.20 0.30
C GLU A 89 -9.98 -1.14 -0.40
N ARG A 90 -11.05 -1.86 -0.67
CA ARG A 90 -11.00 -3.17 -1.30
C ARG A 90 -11.95 -3.20 -2.49
N TRP A 91 -11.57 -3.89 -3.55
CA TRP A 91 -12.32 -3.96 -4.80
C TRP A 91 -13.79 -4.33 -4.62
N ASP A 92 -14.11 -5.10 -3.59
CA ASP A 92 -15.46 -5.55 -3.24
C ASP A 92 -16.23 -4.59 -2.32
N GLY A 93 -15.70 -3.42 -2.01
CA GLY A 93 -16.33 -2.41 -1.15
C GLY A 93 -16.28 -2.73 0.35
N ARG A 94 -15.51 -3.73 0.75
CA ARG A 94 -15.37 -4.12 2.18
C ARG A 94 -14.17 -3.48 2.85
N GLY A 95 -13.57 -2.49 2.19
CA GLY A 95 -12.47 -1.71 2.71
C GLY A 95 -12.91 -0.60 3.64
N TYR A 96 -12.00 0.31 3.88
CA TYR A 96 -12.24 1.53 4.66
C TYR A 96 -11.36 2.67 4.13
N PRO A 97 -11.69 3.95 4.40
CA PRO A 97 -12.69 4.46 5.34
C PRO A 97 -14.10 4.63 4.75
N ASP A 98 -14.24 4.72 3.42
CA ASP A 98 -15.47 5.15 2.76
C ASP A 98 -16.26 3.99 2.14
N GLY A 99 -15.66 2.78 2.05
CA GLY A 99 -16.29 1.60 1.45
C GLY A 99 -16.41 1.71 -0.08
N LEU A 100 -15.46 2.38 -0.72
CA LEU A 100 -15.41 2.49 -2.17
C LEU A 100 -15.21 1.11 -2.81
N ALA A 101 -15.80 0.88 -3.99
CA ALA A 101 -15.74 -0.39 -4.70
C ALA A 101 -15.31 -0.21 -6.16
N GLY A 102 -14.64 -1.20 -6.70
CA GLY A 102 -14.28 -1.24 -8.11
C GLY A 102 -13.48 -0.02 -8.54
N ASP A 103 -13.91 0.58 -9.66
CA ASP A 103 -13.25 1.73 -10.28
C ASP A 103 -13.48 3.07 -9.53
N ASP A 104 -14.36 3.11 -8.54
CA ASP A 104 -14.49 4.29 -7.66
C ASP A 104 -13.24 4.49 -6.78
N ILE A 105 -12.45 3.44 -6.58
CA ILE A 105 -11.17 3.53 -5.89
C ILE A 105 -10.13 4.08 -6.87
N PRO A 106 -9.46 5.22 -6.57
CA PRO A 106 -8.42 5.75 -7.44
C PRO A 106 -7.32 4.73 -7.72
N ILE A 107 -6.86 4.63 -8.96
CA ILE A 107 -5.89 3.60 -9.37
C ILE A 107 -4.59 3.64 -8.56
N GLY A 108 -4.12 4.82 -8.16
CA GLY A 108 -2.97 4.97 -7.28
C GLY A 108 -3.17 4.28 -5.93
N ALA A 109 -4.36 4.43 -5.33
CA ALA A 109 -4.72 3.76 -4.08
C ALA A 109 -4.82 2.24 -4.24
N GLN A 110 -5.40 1.76 -5.36
CA GLN A 110 -5.46 0.31 -5.66
C GLN A 110 -4.07 -0.31 -5.78
N LEU A 111 -3.13 0.37 -6.43
CA LEU A 111 -1.74 -0.08 -6.59
C LEU A 111 -1.00 -0.13 -5.26
N VAL A 112 -1.12 0.94 -4.46
CA VAL A 112 -0.49 1.00 -3.15
C VAL A 112 -1.09 -0.04 -2.21
N SER A 113 -2.41 -0.25 -2.25
CA SER A 113 -3.09 -1.32 -1.51
C SER A 113 -2.50 -2.71 -1.77
N LEU A 114 -2.24 -3.02 -3.03
CA LEU A 114 -1.65 -4.31 -3.43
C LEU A 114 -0.20 -4.43 -2.97
N ALA A 115 0.58 -3.34 -3.11
CA ALA A 115 1.97 -3.31 -2.72
C ALA A 115 2.17 -3.36 -1.21
N ASP A 116 1.37 -2.61 -0.43
CA ASP A 116 1.41 -2.63 1.04
C ASP A 116 1.13 -4.04 1.57
N VAL A 117 0.13 -4.72 1.02
CA VAL A 117 -0.15 -6.11 1.40
C VAL A 117 1.00 -7.03 1.03
N TYR A 118 1.60 -6.88 -0.14
CA TYR A 118 2.75 -7.68 -0.54
C TYR A 118 3.95 -7.44 0.38
N ASP A 119 4.29 -6.18 0.67
CA ASP A 119 5.34 -5.81 1.61
C ASP A 119 5.06 -6.38 3.02
N ALA A 120 3.85 -6.18 3.52
CA ALA A 120 3.44 -6.72 4.83
C ALA A 120 3.55 -8.24 4.93
N LEU A 121 3.46 -8.97 3.82
CA LEU A 121 3.64 -10.42 3.80
C LEU A 121 5.09 -10.83 3.71
N THR A 122 5.92 -10.09 2.97
CA THR A 122 7.32 -10.45 2.65
C THR A 122 8.33 -9.79 3.58
N SER A 123 7.92 -8.81 4.40
CA SER A 123 8.78 -8.17 5.40
C SER A 123 8.68 -8.86 6.76
N GLU A 124 9.81 -8.98 7.45
CA GLU A 124 9.88 -9.49 8.82
C GLU A 124 9.35 -8.41 9.80
N ARG A 125 8.51 -8.82 10.75
CA ARG A 125 7.96 -7.95 11.79
C ARG A 125 8.20 -8.59 13.16
N CYS A 126 8.26 -7.79 14.22
CA CYS A 126 8.57 -8.23 15.59
C CYS A 126 7.81 -9.49 16.05
N TYR A 127 6.64 -9.78 15.49
CA TYR A 127 5.77 -10.90 15.87
C TYR A 127 5.45 -11.85 14.72
N LYS A 128 6.10 -11.68 13.53
CA LYS A 128 5.79 -12.51 12.35
C LYS A 128 7.00 -12.62 11.44
N LYS A 129 7.41 -13.84 11.14
CA LYS A 129 8.40 -14.11 10.10
C LYS A 129 7.83 -13.78 8.72
N ALA A 130 8.68 -13.28 7.84
CA ALA A 130 8.35 -13.07 6.45
C ALA A 130 7.88 -14.35 5.76
N PHE A 131 6.85 -14.27 4.94
CA PHE A 131 6.51 -15.36 4.04
C PHE A 131 7.45 -15.36 2.83
N PRO A 132 7.81 -16.53 2.30
CA PRO A 132 8.48 -16.61 1.01
C PRO A 132 7.64 -15.93 -0.09
N HIS A 133 8.33 -15.34 -1.07
CA HIS A 133 7.71 -14.62 -2.18
C HIS A 133 6.53 -15.38 -2.82
N GLU A 134 6.76 -16.64 -3.20
CA GLU A 134 5.75 -17.49 -3.85
C GLU A 134 4.50 -17.67 -2.98
N LYS A 135 4.71 -17.78 -1.67
CA LYS A 135 3.62 -17.91 -0.69
C LYS A 135 2.81 -16.62 -0.58
N ALA A 136 3.48 -15.47 -0.55
CA ALA A 136 2.84 -14.15 -0.49
C ALA A 136 1.98 -13.92 -1.75
N VAL A 137 2.51 -14.18 -2.94
CA VAL A 137 1.79 -14.07 -4.21
C VAL A 137 0.57 -14.99 -4.23
N GLN A 138 0.71 -16.26 -3.84
CA GLN A 138 -0.41 -17.20 -3.76
C GLN A 138 -1.52 -16.74 -2.78
N MET A 139 -1.15 -16.13 -1.65
CA MET A 139 -2.13 -15.60 -0.69
C MET A 139 -2.91 -14.43 -1.26
N ILE A 140 -2.25 -13.53 -1.98
CA ILE A 140 -2.88 -12.38 -2.64
C ILE A 140 -3.82 -12.86 -3.74
N LEU A 141 -3.33 -13.69 -4.67
CA LEU A 141 -4.12 -14.24 -5.78
C LEU A 141 -5.30 -15.09 -5.29
N GLY A 142 -5.15 -15.77 -4.17
CA GLY A 142 -6.19 -16.57 -3.53
C GLY A 142 -7.19 -15.78 -2.67
N GLY A 143 -7.12 -14.43 -2.66
CA GLY A 143 -8.04 -13.55 -1.93
C GLY A 143 -7.93 -13.63 -0.40
N LYS A 144 -6.84 -14.19 0.15
CA LYS A 144 -6.66 -14.34 1.61
C LYS A 144 -6.33 -13.02 2.30
N CYS A 145 -5.97 -11.99 1.55
CA CYS A 145 -5.53 -10.69 2.04
C CYS A 145 -6.48 -9.55 1.63
N GLY A 146 -7.69 -9.88 1.20
CA GLY A 146 -8.68 -8.96 0.65
C GLY A 146 -8.87 -9.16 -0.84
N THR A 147 -9.84 -8.42 -1.41
CA THR A 147 -10.18 -8.49 -2.83
C THR A 147 -9.53 -7.31 -3.54
N PHE A 148 -8.79 -7.60 -4.59
CA PHE A 148 -8.08 -6.61 -5.41
C PHE A 148 -8.65 -6.57 -6.84
N ASN A 149 -8.35 -5.50 -7.56
CA ASN A 149 -8.69 -5.36 -8.96
C ASN A 149 -8.15 -6.56 -9.77
N PRO A 150 -9.01 -7.30 -10.50
CA PRO A 150 -8.60 -8.47 -11.27
C PRO A 150 -7.46 -8.18 -12.26
N LEU A 151 -7.48 -6.99 -12.88
CA LEU A 151 -6.46 -6.55 -13.81
C LEU A 151 -5.08 -6.39 -13.11
N LEU A 152 -5.06 -5.82 -11.89
CA LEU A 152 -3.83 -5.70 -11.12
C LEU A 152 -3.30 -7.06 -10.66
N LEU A 153 -4.18 -8.03 -10.40
CA LEU A 153 -3.79 -9.40 -10.09
C LEU A 153 -3.17 -10.12 -11.31
N GLU A 154 -3.66 -9.86 -12.52
CA GLU A 154 -3.04 -10.35 -13.76
C GLU A 154 -1.65 -9.72 -13.95
N CYS A 155 -1.56 -8.40 -13.79
CA CYS A 155 -0.27 -7.71 -13.84
C CYS A 155 0.73 -8.24 -12.80
N LEU A 156 0.27 -8.55 -11.58
CA LEU A 156 1.14 -9.13 -10.54
C LEU A 156 1.74 -10.47 -10.99
N LYS A 157 0.95 -11.35 -11.61
CA LYS A 157 1.45 -12.61 -12.17
C LYS A 157 2.53 -12.38 -13.23
N ASP A 158 2.33 -11.38 -14.09
CA ASP A 158 3.26 -11.08 -15.18
C ASP A 158 4.64 -10.58 -14.69
N ILE A 159 4.68 -9.91 -13.52
CA ILE A 159 5.93 -9.36 -12.97
C ILE A 159 6.48 -10.18 -11.78
N GLU A 160 5.86 -11.29 -11.43
CA GLU A 160 6.23 -12.12 -10.28
C GLU A 160 7.75 -12.40 -10.25
N GLY A 161 8.31 -12.83 -11.38
CA GLY A 161 9.74 -13.12 -11.48
C GLY A 161 10.65 -11.90 -11.26
N SER A 162 10.22 -10.71 -11.72
CA SER A 162 10.97 -9.46 -11.51
C SER A 162 10.94 -9.03 -10.05
N LEU A 163 9.78 -9.12 -9.39
CA LEU A 163 9.64 -8.81 -7.97
C LEU A 163 10.52 -9.71 -7.11
N GLN A 164 10.57 -11.01 -7.40
CA GLN A 164 11.44 -11.95 -6.69
C GLN A 164 12.92 -11.58 -6.84
N ALA A 165 13.33 -11.12 -8.03
CA ALA A 165 14.70 -10.71 -8.27
C ALA A 165 15.08 -9.43 -7.48
N GLU A 166 14.15 -8.49 -7.32
CA GLU A 166 14.36 -7.28 -6.53
C GLU A 166 14.47 -7.57 -5.03
N LEU A 167 13.57 -8.37 -4.48
CA LEU A 167 13.66 -8.80 -3.07
C LEU A 167 15.02 -9.44 -2.74
N LYS A 168 15.55 -10.27 -3.64
CA LYS A 168 16.87 -10.89 -3.43
C LYS A 168 18.02 -9.89 -3.45
N LYS A 169 17.87 -8.75 -4.11
CA LYS A 169 18.88 -7.67 -4.10
C LYS A 169 18.86 -6.92 -2.78
N ASP A 170 17.68 -6.58 -2.26
CA ASP A 170 17.54 -5.84 -1.00
C ASP A 170 18.10 -6.63 0.18
N TYR A 171 17.86 -7.93 0.24
CA TYR A 171 18.46 -8.81 1.27
C TYR A 171 20.00 -8.91 1.18
N ARG A 172 20.59 -8.66 0.03
CA ARG A 172 22.07 -8.67 -0.14
C ARG A 172 22.73 -7.33 0.18
N SER A 173 21.96 -6.25 0.18
CA SER A 173 22.44 -4.90 0.50
C SER A 173 22.22 -4.49 1.97
N ALA A 174 21.54 -5.30 2.76
CA ALA A 174 21.47 -5.11 4.21
C ALA A 174 22.89 -5.28 4.80
N PRO A 175 23.40 -4.29 5.59
CA PRO A 175 24.70 -4.42 6.20
C PRO A 175 24.70 -5.67 7.10
N THR A 176 25.63 -6.60 6.82
CA THR A 176 25.95 -7.69 7.73
C THR A 176 26.30 -7.05 9.07
N GLU A 177 25.65 -7.53 10.14
CA GLU A 177 25.78 -7.05 11.50
C GLU A 177 27.22 -6.60 11.81
N LEU A 178 27.33 -5.37 12.32
CA LEU A 178 28.58 -4.92 12.95
C LEU A 178 28.88 -5.87 14.12
N GLU A 179 29.82 -6.77 13.90
CA GLU A 179 30.49 -7.46 15.01
C GLU A 179 31.16 -6.39 15.89
N ILE A 180 30.60 -6.21 17.12
CA ILE A 180 31.20 -5.46 18.20
C ILE A 180 31.84 -6.47 19.17
#